data_6337f8126a27d787e3df8b672e7df519
#
_entry.id   6337f8126a27d787e3df8b672e7df519
#
_cell.length_a   1.000
_cell.length_b   1.000
_cell.length_c   1.000
_cell.angle_alpha   90.00
_cell.angle_beta   90.00
_cell.angle_gamma   90.00
#
_symmetry.space_group_name_H-M   'P 1'
#
loop_
_entity.id
_entity.type
_entity.pdbx_description
1 polymer ?
#
loop_
_entity_poly.entity_id
_entity_poly.type
_entity_poly.pdbx_seq_one_letter_code
_entity_poly.pdbx_strand_id
1 'polypeptide(L)'
;MEERLKHLKKAMKQHAFNQITFSEQQRKQIQQKINQISEKTEKDILIAILQLLTQEKTGFELHTLLRARGIATFENNEGSLYMLLHHLEQKGQLQVRWTETEGKYYSLTRKGGKLLQTAEKANIGAALQKLLEGWSLHEQL
;
A
#
# COMPACT_ATOMS: atom_id res chain seq x y z
N MET A 1 30.39 32.40 -16.50
CA MET A 1 30.49 31.28 -15.56
C MET A 1 29.18 30.69 -15.16
N GLU A 2 28.18 31.47 -14.87
CA GLU A 2 26.84 30.96 -14.53
C GLU A 2 26.16 30.22 -15.67
N GLU A 3 26.35 30.66 -16.90
CA GLU A 3 25.81 30.00 -18.08
C GLU A 3 26.42 28.64 -18.34
N ARG A 4 27.70 28.45 -18.04
CA ARG A 4 28.40 27.17 -18.15
C ARG A 4 27.87 26.19 -17.10
N LEU A 5 27.61 26.65 -15.89
CA LEU A 5 27.07 25.82 -14.81
C LEU A 5 25.62 25.41 -15.09
N LYS A 6 24.81 26.33 -15.64
CA LYS A 6 23.43 26.01 -16.06
C LYS A 6 23.43 24.99 -17.19
N HIS A 7 24.37 25.16 -18.14
CA HIS A 7 24.48 24.24 -19.28
C HIS A 7 24.97 22.87 -18.85
N LEU A 8 25.89 22.81 -17.90
CA LEU A 8 26.38 21.58 -17.31
C LEU A 8 25.29 20.86 -16.49
N LYS A 9 24.54 21.58 -15.68
CA LYS A 9 23.42 21.02 -14.93
C LYS A 9 22.33 20.48 -15.85
N LYS A 10 22.04 21.20 -16.93
CA LYS A 10 21.07 20.77 -17.93
C LYS A 10 21.56 19.56 -18.70
N ALA A 11 22.84 19.56 -19.10
CA ALA A 11 23.48 18.44 -19.78
C ALA A 11 23.57 17.20 -18.86
N MET A 12 23.91 17.39 -17.60
CA MET A 12 23.92 16.31 -16.62
C MET A 12 22.54 15.74 -16.35
N LYS A 13 21.52 16.59 -16.23
CA LYS A 13 20.13 16.14 -16.07
C LYS A 13 19.66 15.36 -17.29
N GLN A 14 19.94 15.86 -18.50
CA GLN A 14 19.57 15.17 -19.73
C GLN A 14 20.38 13.89 -19.92
N HIS A 15 21.67 13.91 -19.58
CA HIS A 15 22.55 12.75 -19.72
C HIS A 15 22.22 11.67 -18.68
N ALA A 16 22.03 12.03 -17.43
CA ALA A 16 21.56 11.12 -16.39
C ALA A 16 20.16 10.55 -16.75
N PHE A 17 19.29 11.39 -17.29
CA PHE A 17 17.96 11.02 -17.71
C PHE A 17 18.00 10.11 -18.94
N ASN A 18 18.92 10.34 -19.88
CA ASN A 18 19.07 9.53 -21.10
C ASN A 18 19.88 8.25 -20.88
N GLN A 19 20.77 8.23 -19.89
CA GLN A 19 21.53 7.02 -19.56
C GLN A 19 20.77 6.04 -18.71
N ILE A 20 19.90 6.54 -17.83
CA ILE A 20 18.93 5.70 -17.13
C ILE A 20 17.84 5.25 -18.09
N THR A 21 17.80 5.72 -19.22
CA THR A 21 17.29 5.75 -20.32
C THR A 21 16.28 5.47 -20.92
N PHE A 22 15.45 6.23 -21.28
CA PHE A 22 14.13 5.79 -21.58
C PHE A 22 13.60 6.46 -22.82
N SER A 23 13.33 5.67 -23.84
CA SER A 23 12.32 5.97 -24.84
C SER A 23 10.98 6.22 -24.13
N GLU A 24 10.06 6.96 -24.73
CA GLU A 24 8.73 7.22 -24.15
C GLU A 24 7.96 5.95 -23.81
N GLN A 25 8.16 4.88 -24.57
CA GLN A 25 7.55 3.59 -24.28
C GLN A 25 8.08 2.98 -22.99
N GLN A 26 9.37 3.08 -22.72
CA GLN A 26 9.96 2.59 -21.49
C GLN A 26 9.50 3.39 -20.29
N ARG A 27 9.32 4.71 -20.44
CA ARG A 27 8.74 5.55 -19.39
C ARG A 27 7.33 5.13 -19.03
N LYS A 28 6.50 4.88 -20.04
CA LYS A 28 5.12 4.43 -19.84
C LYS A 28 5.09 3.09 -19.14
N GLN A 29 5.96 2.16 -19.51
CA GLN A 29 6.06 0.86 -18.85
C GLN A 29 6.49 0.96 -17.40
N ILE A 30 7.45 1.83 -17.09
CA ILE A 30 7.91 2.06 -15.71
C ILE A 30 6.79 2.72 -14.90
N GLN A 31 6.12 3.72 -15.47
CA GLN A 31 5.00 4.39 -14.80
C GLN A 31 3.86 3.40 -14.52
N GLN A 32 3.56 2.51 -15.44
CA GLN A 32 2.57 1.44 -15.21
C GLN A 32 2.99 0.48 -14.11
N LYS A 33 4.26 0.10 -14.07
CA LYS A 33 4.80 -0.75 -13.00
C LYS A 33 4.74 -0.06 -11.64
N ILE A 34 5.08 1.23 -11.59
CA ILE A 34 4.99 2.03 -10.36
C ILE A 34 3.54 2.10 -9.89
N ASN A 35 2.60 2.35 -10.81
CA ASN A 35 1.17 2.41 -10.48
C ASN A 35 0.66 1.05 -9.99
N GLN A 36 1.10 -0.06 -10.59
CA GLN A 36 0.76 -1.41 -10.14
C GLN A 36 1.32 -1.71 -8.75
N ILE A 37 2.55 -1.28 -8.46
CA ILE A 37 3.17 -1.42 -7.14
C ILE A 37 2.39 -0.62 -6.11
N SER A 38 1.99 0.62 -6.45
CA SER A 38 1.17 1.45 -5.57
C SER A 38 -0.18 0.80 -5.26
N GLU A 39 -0.87 0.26 -6.25
CA GLU A 39 -2.14 -0.44 -6.06
C GLU A 39 -2.00 -1.67 -5.16
N LYS A 40 -0.96 -2.47 -5.37
CA LYS A 40 -0.67 -3.63 -4.52
C LYS A 40 -0.37 -3.20 -3.10
N THR A 41 0.37 -2.11 -2.94
CA THR A 41 0.71 -1.56 -1.63
C THR A 41 -0.54 -1.10 -0.89
N GLU A 42 -1.50 -0.47 -1.57
CA GLU A 42 -2.77 -0.05 -0.97
C GLU A 42 -3.60 -1.24 -0.50
N LYS A 43 -3.68 -2.30 -1.29
CA LYS A 43 -4.38 -3.54 -0.91
C LYS A 43 -3.70 -4.21 0.27
N ASP A 44 -2.38 -4.27 0.27
CA ASP A 44 -1.59 -4.86 1.36
C ASP A 44 -1.78 -4.07 2.66
N ILE A 45 -1.84 -2.75 2.57
CA ILE A 45 -2.10 -1.87 3.71
C ILE A 45 -3.51 -2.13 4.27
N LEU A 46 -4.50 -2.22 3.41
CA LEU A 46 -5.88 -2.51 3.83
C LEU A 46 -5.97 -3.87 4.53
N ILE A 47 -5.36 -4.90 3.97
CA ILE A 47 -5.31 -6.24 4.57
C ILE A 47 -4.63 -6.19 5.94
N ALA A 48 -3.51 -5.48 6.05
CA ALA A 48 -2.79 -5.33 7.32
C ALA A 48 -3.65 -4.64 8.38
N ILE A 49 -4.37 -3.59 8.01
CA ILE A 49 -5.29 -2.87 8.90
C ILE A 49 -6.39 -3.82 9.39
N LEU A 50 -7.02 -4.55 8.49
CA LEU A 50 -8.08 -5.50 8.81
C LEU A 50 -7.57 -6.63 9.71
N GLN A 51 -6.39 -7.16 9.41
CA GLN A 51 -5.76 -8.20 10.26
C GLN A 51 -5.49 -7.71 11.67
N LEU A 52 -4.96 -6.50 11.81
CA LEU A 52 -4.68 -5.91 13.12
C LEU A 52 -5.94 -5.62 13.92
N LEU A 53 -7.04 -5.27 13.23
CA LEU A 53 -8.31 -4.95 13.87
C LEU A 53 -9.20 -6.18 14.16
N THR A 54 -8.70 -7.39 13.92
CA THR A 54 -9.34 -8.61 14.43
C THR A 54 -9.40 -8.57 15.96
N GLN A 55 -8.45 -7.86 16.58
CA GLN A 55 -8.49 -7.51 17.96
C GLN A 55 -8.68 -6.00 18.08
N GLU A 56 -9.45 -5.60 19.08
CA GLU A 56 -9.77 -4.21 19.34
C GLU A 56 -8.51 -3.37 19.59
N LYS A 57 -8.38 -2.23 18.91
CA LYS A 57 -7.25 -1.32 19.04
C LYS A 57 -7.65 0.13 18.86
N THR A 58 -6.92 1.04 19.51
CA THR A 58 -7.04 2.47 19.27
C THR A 58 -6.37 2.83 17.93
N GLY A 59 -6.70 3.97 17.38
CA GLY A 59 -6.04 4.45 16.15
C GLY A 59 -4.54 4.63 16.34
N PHE A 60 -4.11 5.05 17.52
CA PHE A 60 -2.70 5.20 17.87
C PHE A 60 -1.97 3.85 17.89
N GLU A 61 -2.54 2.84 18.55
CA GLU A 61 -2.00 1.49 18.58
C GLU A 61 -1.89 0.91 17.19
N LEU A 62 -2.92 1.10 16.38
CA LEU A 62 -2.95 0.65 14.98
C LEU A 62 -1.83 1.31 14.18
N HIS A 63 -1.66 2.61 14.31
CA HIS A 63 -0.59 3.36 13.64
C HIS A 63 0.79 2.82 14.01
N THR A 64 1.02 2.58 15.30
CA THR A 64 2.28 2.04 15.81
C THR A 64 2.56 0.64 15.26
N LEU A 65 1.54 -0.23 15.23
CA LEU A 65 1.67 -1.59 14.72
C LEU A 65 1.88 -1.64 13.21
N LEU A 66 1.24 -0.76 12.45
CA LEU A 66 1.48 -0.63 11.02
C LEU A 66 2.91 -0.23 10.72
N ARG A 67 3.42 0.72 11.50
CA ARG A 67 4.82 1.15 11.42
C ARG A 67 5.77 -0.01 11.74
N ALA A 68 5.48 -0.79 12.75
CA ALA A 68 6.27 -1.98 13.11
C ALA A 68 6.29 -3.04 12.01
N ARG A 69 5.23 -3.12 11.20
CA ARG A 69 5.18 -4.01 10.03
C ARG A 69 5.91 -3.44 8.81
N GLY A 70 6.51 -2.26 8.92
CA GLY A 70 7.20 -1.59 7.81
C GLY A 70 6.30 -0.74 6.92
N ILE A 71 5.07 -0.49 7.34
CA ILE A 71 4.14 0.35 6.60
C ILE A 71 4.30 1.79 7.09
N ALA A 72 5.05 2.57 6.33
CA ALA A 72 5.38 3.96 6.66
C ALA A 72 4.42 4.99 6.04
N THR A 73 3.41 4.55 5.33
CA THR A 73 2.48 5.40 4.56
C THR A 73 1.82 6.47 5.43
N PHE A 74 1.52 6.14 6.68
CA PHE A 74 0.83 7.06 7.59
C PHE A 74 1.74 7.81 8.57
N GLU A 75 3.07 7.65 8.46
CA GLU A 75 4.00 8.30 9.39
C GLU A 75 3.86 9.82 9.43
N ASN A 76 3.68 10.44 8.26
CA ASN A 76 3.52 11.89 8.17
C ASN A 76 2.09 12.27 7.79
N ASN A 77 1.16 11.32 7.83
CA ASN A 77 -0.21 11.54 7.39
C ASN A 77 -1.20 10.70 8.20
N GLU A 78 -1.24 10.94 9.49
CA GLU A 78 -2.17 10.27 10.41
C GLU A 78 -3.63 10.52 10.03
N GLY A 79 -3.92 11.70 9.50
CA GLY A 79 -5.27 12.06 9.05
C GLY A 79 -5.82 11.10 8.00
N SER A 80 -4.97 10.61 7.10
CA SER A 80 -5.37 9.62 6.09
C SER A 80 -5.78 8.29 6.71
N LEU A 81 -5.08 7.85 7.75
CA LEU A 81 -5.44 6.64 8.49
C LEU A 81 -6.83 6.78 9.14
N TYR A 82 -7.05 7.90 9.84
CA TYR A 82 -8.34 8.16 10.49
C TYR A 82 -9.49 8.29 9.48
N MET A 83 -9.23 8.91 8.33
CA MET A 83 -10.21 8.99 7.25
C MET A 83 -10.58 7.60 6.72
N LEU A 84 -9.59 6.74 6.54
CA LEU A 84 -9.81 5.36 6.10
C LEU A 84 -10.61 4.57 7.13
N LEU A 85 -10.27 4.69 8.41
CA LEU A 85 -11.00 4.04 9.51
C LEU A 85 -12.45 4.51 9.56
N HIS A 86 -12.68 5.81 9.42
CA HIS A 86 -14.02 6.38 9.38
C HIS A 86 -14.83 5.86 8.19
N HIS A 87 -14.20 5.76 7.03
CA HIS A 87 -14.82 5.23 5.83
C HIS A 87 -15.23 3.76 6.00
N LEU A 88 -14.37 2.95 6.60
CA LEU A 88 -14.66 1.54 6.90
C LEU A 88 -15.79 1.40 7.93
N GLU A 89 -15.82 2.30 8.91
CA GLU A 89 -16.88 2.37 9.91
C GLU A 89 -18.23 2.70 9.25
N GLN A 90 -18.26 3.69 8.35
CA GLN A 90 -19.46 4.06 7.62
C GLN A 90 -20.00 2.94 6.75
N LYS A 91 -19.12 2.13 6.17
CA LYS A 91 -19.52 0.94 5.40
C LYS A 91 -19.96 -0.23 6.27
N GLY A 92 -19.91 -0.09 7.58
CA GLY A 92 -20.28 -1.15 8.51
C GLY A 92 -19.25 -2.26 8.65
N GLN A 93 -18.02 -2.03 8.19
CA GLN A 93 -16.92 -3.00 8.25
C GLN A 93 -16.15 -2.92 9.56
N LEU A 94 -16.20 -1.77 10.23
CA LEU A 94 -15.63 -1.57 11.56
C LEU A 94 -16.70 -1.15 12.54
N GLN A 95 -16.54 -1.58 13.78
CA GLN A 95 -17.34 -1.11 14.91
C GLN A 95 -16.42 -0.36 15.88
N VAL A 96 -17.02 0.52 16.65
CA VAL A 96 -16.29 1.42 17.53
C VAL A 96 -16.82 1.29 18.96
N ARG A 97 -15.90 1.28 19.89
CA ARG A 97 -16.23 1.33 21.32
C ARG A 97 -15.50 2.52 21.95
N TRP A 98 -16.25 3.37 22.63
CA TRP A 98 -15.69 4.51 23.32
C TRP A 98 -15.40 4.14 24.78
N THR A 99 -14.23 4.57 25.25
CA THR A 99 -13.86 4.46 26.66
C THR A 99 -13.63 5.86 27.23
N GLU A 100 -13.85 6.03 28.52
CA GLU A 100 -13.66 7.32 29.20
C GLU A 100 -12.21 7.74 29.28
N THR A 101 -11.31 6.78 29.40
CA THR A 101 -9.89 7.05 29.66
C THR A 101 -8.97 6.91 28.46
N GLU A 102 -9.27 5.99 27.55
CA GLU A 102 -8.36 5.64 26.45
C GLU A 102 -8.88 6.02 25.07
N GLY A 103 -10.09 6.54 24.98
CA GLY A 103 -10.68 7.04 23.75
C GLY A 103 -11.41 5.97 22.94
N LYS A 104 -11.20 6.01 21.64
CA LYS A 104 -11.98 5.24 20.69
C LYS A 104 -11.25 3.98 20.27
N TYR A 105 -11.89 2.82 20.45
CA TYR A 105 -11.37 1.54 20.01
C TYR A 105 -12.10 1.06 18.76
N TYR A 106 -11.34 0.57 17.80
CA TYR A 106 -11.86 0.03 16.56
C TYR A 106 -11.68 -1.49 16.53
N SER A 107 -12.65 -2.19 16.00
CA SER A 107 -12.56 -3.63 15.76
C SER A 107 -13.38 -4.01 14.54
N LEU A 108 -13.13 -5.19 13.96
CA LEU A 108 -13.88 -5.66 12.81
C LEU A 108 -15.29 -6.05 13.22
N THR A 109 -16.27 -5.70 12.37
CA THR A 109 -17.59 -6.30 12.41
C THR A 109 -17.56 -7.64 11.68
N ARG A 110 -18.66 -8.37 11.68
CA ARG A 110 -18.81 -9.58 10.87
C ARG A 110 -18.59 -9.29 9.38
N LYS A 111 -19.07 -8.15 8.90
CA LYS A 111 -18.87 -7.68 7.53
C LYS A 111 -17.40 -7.40 7.23
N GLY A 112 -16.69 -6.77 8.17
CA GLY A 112 -15.24 -6.53 8.08
C GLY A 112 -14.44 -7.83 8.05
N GLY A 113 -14.83 -8.81 8.85
CA GLY A 113 -14.22 -10.14 8.85
C GLY A 113 -14.38 -10.87 7.51
N LYS A 114 -15.55 -10.75 6.89
CA LYS A 114 -15.80 -11.31 5.55
C LYS A 114 -14.95 -10.63 4.49
N LEU A 115 -14.81 -9.31 4.57
CA LEU A 115 -13.97 -8.53 3.68
C LEU A 115 -12.50 -9.01 3.79
N LEU A 116 -12.02 -9.20 5.00
CA LEU A 116 -10.66 -9.69 5.25
C LEU A 116 -10.45 -11.07 4.63
N GLN A 117 -11.37 -12.00 4.85
CA GLN A 117 -11.30 -13.34 4.27
C GLN A 117 -11.27 -13.31 2.75
N THR A 118 -12.11 -12.49 2.12
CA THR A 118 -12.16 -12.34 0.68
C THR A 118 -10.85 -11.75 0.14
N ALA A 119 -10.30 -10.74 0.81
CA ALA A 119 -9.04 -10.10 0.43
C ALA A 119 -7.86 -11.05 0.57
N GLU A 120 -7.80 -11.83 1.64
CA GLU A 120 -6.75 -12.83 1.86
C GLU A 120 -6.80 -13.95 0.82
N LYS A 121 -7.99 -14.46 0.49
CA LYS A 121 -8.18 -15.48 -0.54
C LYS A 121 -7.75 -14.97 -1.91
N ALA A 122 -8.12 -13.75 -2.27
CA ALA A 122 -7.73 -13.14 -3.54
C ALA A 122 -6.21 -12.98 -3.62
N ASN A 123 -5.57 -12.60 -2.52
CA ASN A 123 -4.12 -12.44 -2.46
C ASN A 123 -3.40 -13.79 -2.58
N ILE A 124 -3.89 -14.81 -1.91
CA ILE A 124 -3.36 -16.18 -2.01
C ILE A 124 -3.59 -16.73 -3.42
N GLY A 125 -4.77 -16.51 -3.99
CA GLY A 125 -5.08 -16.93 -5.36
C GLY A 125 -4.16 -16.30 -6.38
N ALA A 126 -3.87 -15.00 -6.26
CA ALA A 126 -2.94 -14.30 -7.13
C ALA A 126 -1.50 -14.83 -6.98
N ALA A 127 -1.07 -15.12 -5.76
CA ALA A 127 0.25 -15.69 -5.49
C ALA A 127 0.38 -17.09 -6.07
N LEU A 128 -0.64 -17.93 -5.91
CA LEU A 128 -0.68 -19.30 -6.48
C LEU A 128 -0.68 -19.25 -8.00
N GLN A 129 -1.42 -18.34 -8.59
CA GLN A 129 -1.46 -18.18 -10.05
C GLN A 129 -0.10 -17.80 -10.61
N LYS A 130 0.62 -16.92 -9.95
CA LYS A 130 2.00 -16.55 -10.32
C LYS A 130 2.95 -17.73 -10.24
N LEU A 131 2.83 -18.56 -9.22
CA LEU A 131 3.62 -19.76 -9.07
C LEU A 131 3.33 -20.78 -10.16
N LEU A 132 2.06 -20.96 -10.50
CA LEU A 132 1.62 -21.86 -11.57
C LEU A 132 2.08 -21.39 -12.95
N GLU A 133 2.06 -20.08 -13.21
CA GLU A 133 2.59 -19.48 -14.44
C GLU A 133 4.09 -19.71 -14.57
N GLY A 134 4.82 -19.54 -13.48
CA GLY A 134 6.25 -19.86 -13.40
C GLY A 134 6.54 -21.33 -13.67
N TRP A 135 5.68 -22.23 -13.21
CA TRP A 135 5.78 -23.66 -13.44
C TRP A 135 5.49 -24.05 -14.88
N SER A 136 4.46 -23.46 -15.49
CA SER A 136 4.14 -23.69 -16.89
C SER A 136 5.29 -23.30 -17.82
N LEU A 137 5.95 -22.18 -17.52
CA LEU A 137 7.12 -21.72 -18.25
C LEU A 137 8.31 -22.68 -18.08
N HIS A 138 8.40 -23.36 -16.95
CA HIS A 138 9.48 -24.29 -16.67
C HIS A 138 9.24 -25.65 -17.35
N GLU A 139 8.00 -26.07 -17.50
CA GLU A 139 7.63 -27.30 -18.20
C GLU A 139 7.78 -27.18 -19.71
N GLN A 140 7.71 -25.97 -20.28
CA GLN A 140 7.90 -25.72 -21.70
C GLN A 140 9.37 -25.64 -22.12
N LEU A 141 10.27 -25.63 -21.19
CA LEU A 141 11.71 -25.64 -21.41
C LEU A 141 12.26 -27.04 -21.26
#